data_1a8f4aa32a66d543ba51afb37b1740e7
#
_entry.id   1a8f4aa32a66d543ba51afb37b1740e7
#
_cell.length_a   1.000
_cell.length_b   1.000
_cell.length_c   1.000
_cell.angle_alpha   90.00
_cell.angle_beta   90.00
_cell.angle_gamma   90.00
#
_symmetry.space_group_name_H-M   'P 1'
#
loop_
_entity.id
_entity.type
_entity.pdbx_description
1 polymer ?
#
loop_
_entity_poly.entity_id
_entity_poly.type
_entity_poly.pdbx_seq_one_letter_code
_entity_poly.pdbx_strand_id
1 'polypeptide(L)'
;MTASVSAYLLGQAQKSFHDVDAADHPKKLMSDIALAALLDAGIAPSSVDAVGCVDPLSWTYPDLARSVAADIGCQKDVREFWLPGGGTTPQDLTHEIALAIDAGEIDIAVIFGAEAMRTRRKATRAGKELDWPARDKSILAMRGQKPFTSEWEAQHGLRLPIQSFPILENAMRAAGGRSAEEQISIAAHLLHKNALVAESNPHAWFQNAPSVDDISEVTTDNRMISYPYTKRMNAIMDVDQAAAVVIVSDKYLEASGKRSQAAAILGGAGAEEIWNPMQRRSLSTCIGMEVAFETALASAGVSVEDIDAFDFYSCFPVPVELAIDTLEISTNDPRPFSITGGLAYGGGPGNNYVMHSLATAVQHLRDNREELIMITGVGMANTKHTATILAAADKVPSKATGKTVYRLTTGDQEVPVAMEASGTCTIATYTIEYNREGEPTNVIYILDTAAGERAIANARHPAAVAPELLASDPIGRLGELSWDAELGRQFFALE
;
A
#
# COMPACT_ATOMS: atom_id res chain seq x y z
N MET A 1 35.01 9.16 4.57
CA MET A 1 33.92 10.15 4.46
C MET A 1 32.92 9.73 5.51
N THR A 2 32.53 10.62 6.42
CA THR A 2 31.47 10.37 7.41
C THR A 2 30.17 10.14 6.66
N ALA A 3 29.34 9.22 7.14
CA ALA A 3 27.99 8.98 6.62
C ALA A 3 27.25 10.32 6.45
N SER A 4 26.69 10.56 5.27
CA SER A 4 26.07 11.85 4.90
C SER A 4 24.55 11.77 4.96
N VAL A 5 23.98 11.22 6.05
CA VAL A 5 22.53 11.26 6.23
C VAL A 5 22.11 12.69 6.55
N SER A 6 21.17 13.22 5.77
CA SER A 6 20.70 14.60 5.85
C SER A 6 19.32 14.76 6.50
N ALA A 7 18.47 13.72 6.44
CA ALA A 7 17.09 13.77 6.86
C ALA A 7 16.76 12.71 7.94
N TYR A 8 15.98 13.13 8.94
CA TYR A 8 15.63 12.33 10.13
C TYR A 8 14.17 12.48 10.48
N LEU A 9 13.52 11.39 10.89
CA LEU A 9 12.20 11.39 11.50
C LEU A 9 12.38 11.67 13.01
N LEU A 10 11.89 12.81 13.50
CA LEU A 10 12.08 13.23 14.90
C LEU A 10 10.81 13.08 15.73
N GLY A 11 9.65 13.52 15.22
CA GLY A 11 8.39 13.44 15.93
C GLY A 11 7.41 12.51 15.24
N GLN A 12 6.51 11.91 16.00
CA GLN A 12 5.48 11.04 15.48
C GLN A 12 4.18 11.16 16.31
N ALA A 13 3.05 10.93 15.66
CA ALA A 13 1.79 10.67 16.33
C ALA A 13 0.90 9.81 15.44
N GLN A 14 0.13 8.91 16.07
CA GLN A 14 -0.88 8.11 15.38
C GLN A 14 -2.04 7.79 16.31
N LYS A 15 -3.23 7.61 15.75
CA LYS A 15 -4.44 7.29 16.52
C LYS A 15 -5.45 6.54 15.69
N SER A 16 -6.04 5.50 16.30
CA SER A 16 -7.26 4.83 15.84
C SER A 16 -8.46 5.29 16.67
N PHE A 17 -9.59 5.58 16.00
CA PHE A 17 -10.79 6.10 16.63
C PHE A 17 -11.88 5.02 16.71
N HIS A 18 -11.51 3.81 17.13
CA HIS A 18 -12.45 2.68 17.25
C HIS A 18 -13.41 2.81 18.44
N ASP A 19 -13.02 3.55 19.50
CA ASP A 19 -13.80 3.74 20.73
C ASP A 19 -14.86 4.85 20.64
N VAL A 20 -14.86 5.64 19.55
CA VAL A 20 -15.83 6.73 19.37
C VAL A 20 -16.97 6.31 18.44
N ASP A 21 -18.15 6.86 18.67
CA ASP A 21 -19.32 6.56 17.84
C ASP A 21 -19.20 7.13 16.42
N ALA A 22 -18.61 8.32 16.31
CA ALA A 22 -18.25 8.97 15.06
C ALA A 22 -16.98 9.80 15.24
N ALA A 23 -16.04 9.67 14.31
CA ALA A 23 -14.85 10.51 14.24
C ALA A 23 -15.17 11.86 13.60
N ASP A 24 -14.33 12.87 13.88
CA ASP A 24 -14.34 14.13 13.16
C ASP A 24 -14.00 13.93 11.66
N HIS A 25 -14.21 14.98 10.85
CA HIS A 25 -13.84 14.93 9.45
C HIS A 25 -12.31 14.88 9.26
N PRO A 26 -11.82 14.25 8.17
CA PRO A 26 -10.38 13.99 7.97
C PRO A 26 -9.48 15.21 8.18
N LYS A 27 -9.85 16.39 7.69
CA LYS A 27 -9.04 17.62 7.88
C LYS A 27 -8.81 17.94 9.37
N LYS A 28 -9.84 17.80 10.22
CA LYS A 28 -9.71 18.02 11.67
C LYS A 28 -8.79 16.99 12.31
N LEU A 29 -8.96 15.71 11.93
CA LEU A 29 -8.09 14.63 12.41
C LEU A 29 -6.63 14.87 11.99
N MET A 30 -6.38 15.36 10.77
CA MET A 30 -5.05 15.74 10.29
C MET A 30 -4.45 16.88 11.10
N SER A 31 -5.23 17.93 11.39
CA SER A 31 -4.76 19.06 12.20
C SER A 31 -4.35 18.60 13.60
N ASP A 32 -5.18 17.78 14.25
CA ASP A 32 -4.92 17.30 15.60
C ASP A 32 -3.70 16.38 15.65
N ILE A 33 -3.55 15.47 14.68
CA ILE A 33 -2.44 14.52 14.69
C ILE A 33 -1.12 15.19 14.30
N ALA A 34 -1.14 16.19 13.40
CA ALA A 34 0.04 16.99 13.08
C ALA A 34 0.54 17.78 14.27
N LEU A 35 -0.36 18.42 15.04
CA LEU A 35 -0.01 19.10 16.29
C LEU A 35 0.57 18.13 17.32
N ALA A 36 0.03 16.92 17.43
CA ALA A 36 0.55 15.91 18.35
C ALA A 36 1.97 15.46 17.94
N ALA A 37 2.25 15.26 16.64
CA ALA A 37 3.57 14.91 16.14
C ALA A 37 4.59 16.06 16.36
N LEU A 38 4.19 17.31 16.15
CA LEU A 38 5.02 18.49 16.45
C LEU A 38 5.30 18.62 17.93
N LEU A 39 4.33 18.32 18.79
CA LEU A 39 4.52 18.30 20.24
C LEU A 39 5.51 17.21 20.67
N ASP A 40 5.42 16.01 20.12
CA ASP A 40 6.38 14.91 20.36
C ASP A 40 7.80 15.31 19.92
N ALA A 41 7.94 16.00 18.78
CA ALA A 41 9.21 16.57 18.33
C ALA A 41 9.69 17.75 19.22
N GLY A 42 8.79 18.38 19.99
CA GLY A 42 9.03 19.64 20.72
C GLY A 42 9.34 20.80 19.78
N ILE A 43 8.59 20.88 18.67
CA ILE A 43 8.71 21.89 17.61
C ILE A 43 7.47 22.77 17.60
N ALA A 44 7.64 24.10 17.61
CA ALA A 44 6.55 25.03 17.45
C ALA A 44 6.04 25.02 16.00
N PRO A 45 4.71 25.02 15.75
CA PRO A 45 4.17 25.05 14.38
C PRO A 45 4.69 26.21 13.52
N SER A 46 4.95 27.36 14.14
CA SER A 46 5.52 28.54 13.46
C SER A 46 6.95 28.36 12.94
N SER A 47 7.64 27.28 13.34
CA SER A 47 9.00 26.96 12.86
C SER A 47 8.99 25.93 11.73
N VAL A 48 7.83 25.48 11.26
CA VAL A 48 7.69 24.51 10.19
C VAL A 48 7.90 25.20 8.85
N ASP A 49 8.87 24.72 8.06
CA ASP A 49 9.18 25.24 6.72
C ASP A 49 8.26 24.63 5.64
N ALA A 50 7.84 23.37 5.85
CA ALA A 50 7.06 22.64 4.86
C ALA A 50 6.02 21.72 5.50
N VAL A 51 4.92 21.50 4.77
CA VAL A 51 3.89 20.51 5.09
C VAL A 51 3.71 19.53 3.93
N GLY A 52 3.51 18.25 4.25
CA GLY A 52 3.14 17.21 3.31
C GLY A 52 1.77 16.63 3.67
N CYS A 53 0.89 16.52 2.69
CA CYS A 53 -0.49 16.06 2.90
C CYS A 53 -0.81 14.82 2.09
N VAL A 54 -1.32 13.79 2.77
CA VAL A 54 -1.88 12.59 2.14
C VAL A 54 -3.38 12.78 1.94
N ASP A 55 -3.84 12.71 0.69
CA ASP A 55 -5.26 12.87 0.37
C ASP A 55 -6.13 11.75 0.93
N PRO A 56 -7.20 12.08 1.67
CA PRO A 56 -8.15 11.11 2.15
C PRO A 56 -9.10 10.64 1.03
N LEU A 57 -9.42 9.35 1.03
CA LEU A 57 -10.45 8.77 0.18
C LEU A 57 -11.87 9.02 0.73
N SER A 58 -11.98 9.18 2.05
CA SER A 58 -13.28 9.39 2.72
C SER A 58 -13.90 10.75 2.42
N TRP A 59 -13.07 11.79 2.19
CA TRP A 59 -13.57 13.13 1.89
C TRP A 59 -12.57 13.91 1.04
N THR A 60 -13.04 14.86 0.24
CA THR A 60 -12.20 15.71 -0.61
C THR A 60 -12.36 17.17 -0.25
N TYR A 61 -11.26 17.89 -0.18
CA TYR A 61 -11.19 19.30 0.19
C TYR A 61 -10.42 20.09 -0.87
N PRO A 62 -10.80 21.34 -1.15
CA PRO A 62 -9.90 22.28 -1.81
C PRO A 62 -8.76 22.64 -0.85
N ASP A 63 -7.57 22.85 -1.37
CA ASP A 63 -6.39 23.35 -0.63
C ASP A 63 -6.14 22.71 0.75
N LEU A 64 -6.26 21.35 0.83
CA LEU A 64 -6.21 20.62 2.09
C LEU A 64 -4.92 20.89 2.87
N ALA A 65 -3.75 20.79 2.22
CA ALA A 65 -2.45 21.00 2.85
C ALA A 65 -2.34 22.38 3.49
N ARG A 66 -2.70 23.43 2.74
CA ARG A 66 -2.70 24.81 3.23
C ARG A 66 -3.69 25.03 4.35
N SER A 67 -4.88 24.46 4.23
CA SER A 67 -5.91 24.58 5.27
C SER A 67 -5.49 23.96 6.59
N VAL A 68 -4.84 22.77 6.55
CA VAL A 68 -4.29 22.13 7.75
C VAL A 68 -3.13 22.95 8.31
N ALA A 69 -2.21 23.41 7.46
CA ALA A 69 -1.09 24.26 7.89
C ALA A 69 -1.56 25.53 8.62
N ALA A 70 -2.62 26.17 8.12
CA ALA A 70 -3.23 27.32 8.78
C ALA A 70 -3.89 26.95 10.13
N ASP A 71 -4.64 25.83 10.16
CA ASP A 71 -5.31 25.35 11.38
C ASP A 71 -4.32 25.05 12.51
N ILE A 72 -3.12 24.51 12.18
CA ILE A 72 -2.09 24.20 13.18
C ILE A 72 -1.20 25.40 13.53
N GLY A 73 -1.28 26.50 12.81
CA GLY A 73 -0.54 27.74 13.10
C GLY A 73 0.85 27.84 12.44
N CYS A 74 1.04 27.19 11.29
CA CYS A 74 2.23 27.40 10.46
C CYS A 74 2.26 28.83 9.87
N GLN A 75 3.45 29.26 9.40
CA GLN A 75 3.60 30.51 8.65
C GLN A 75 2.80 30.50 7.36
N LYS A 76 2.41 31.69 6.85
CA LYS A 76 1.59 31.81 5.64
C LYS A 76 2.28 31.34 4.36
N ASP A 77 3.59 31.36 4.34
CA ASP A 77 4.48 30.99 3.23
C ASP A 77 5.09 29.60 3.36
N VAL A 78 4.55 28.77 4.28
CA VAL A 78 4.95 27.37 4.42
C VAL A 78 4.87 26.65 3.07
N ARG A 79 5.90 25.90 2.71
CA ARG A 79 5.92 25.13 1.47
C ARG A 79 4.98 23.92 1.56
N GLU A 80 4.26 23.66 0.50
CA GLU A 80 3.31 22.54 0.43
C GLU A 80 3.85 21.44 -0.49
N PHE A 81 3.91 20.22 0.03
CA PHE A 81 4.17 19.01 -0.74
C PHE A 81 2.88 18.24 -0.91
N TRP A 82 2.55 17.95 -2.14
CA TRP A 82 1.32 17.30 -2.48
C TRP A 82 1.48 16.38 -3.69
N LEU A 83 1.23 15.08 -3.52
CA LEU A 83 1.47 14.06 -4.52
C LEU A 83 0.18 13.29 -4.85
N PRO A 84 0.08 12.71 -6.06
CA PRO A 84 -1.04 11.84 -6.41
C PRO A 84 -1.20 10.70 -5.40
N GLY A 85 -2.45 10.38 -5.03
CA GLY A 85 -2.78 9.36 -4.05
C GLY A 85 -2.31 7.95 -4.45
N GLY A 86 -2.13 7.13 -3.45
CA GLY A 86 -1.74 5.72 -3.53
C GLY A 86 -1.16 5.27 -2.20
N GLY A 87 -1.02 3.96 -1.99
CA GLY A 87 -0.47 3.43 -0.75
C GLY A 87 0.99 3.84 -0.51
N THR A 88 1.72 4.26 -1.53
CA THR A 88 3.11 4.77 -1.43
C THR A 88 3.18 6.23 -0.98
N THR A 89 2.09 6.99 -1.02
CA THR A 89 2.11 8.47 -0.85
C THR A 89 2.83 8.96 0.40
N PRO A 90 2.72 8.35 1.60
CA PRO A 90 3.47 8.80 2.78
C PRO A 90 4.99 8.70 2.59
N GLN A 91 5.49 7.61 1.98
CA GLN A 91 6.92 7.48 1.67
C GLN A 91 7.33 8.38 0.51
N ASP A 92 6.50 8.51 -0.53
CA ASP A 92 6.74 9.45 -1.63
C ASP A 92 6.94 10.88 -1.09
N LEU A 93 6.09 11.34 -0.15
CA LEU A 93 6.23 12.63 0.55
C LEU A 93 7.51 12.69 1.39
N THR A 94 7.82 11.62 2.12
CA THR A 94 9.05 11.52 2.93
C THR A 94 10.29 11.67 2.04
N HIS A 95 10.29 11.01 0.88
CA HIS A 95 11.40 11.06 -0.08
C HIS A 95 11.56 12.45 -0.72
N GLU A 96 10.47 13.09 -1.15
CA GLU A 96 10.51 14.46 -1.70
C GLU A 96 11.01 15.48 -0.66
N ILE A 97 10.58 15.34 0.59
CA ILE A 97 11.02 16.19 1.69
C ILE A 97 12.50 15.93 2.02
N ALA A 98 12.94 14.67 2.05
CA ALA A 98 14.35 14.33 2.26
C ALA A 98 15.25 14.94 1.17
N LEU A 99 14.80 14.93 -0.10
CA LEU A 99 15.51 15.59 -1.20
C LEU A 99 15.57 17.12 -1.02
N ALA A 100 14.50 17.76 -0.56
CA ALA A 100 14.48 19.20 -0.30
C ALA A 100 15.39 19.58 0.89
N ILE A 101 15.48 18.73 1.91
CA ILE A 101 16.43 18.87 3.03
C ILE A 101 17.87 18.71 2.55
N ASP A 102 18.17 17.70 1.73
CA ASP A 102 19.49 17.46 1.17
C ASP A 102 19.95 18.63 0.29
N ALA A 103 19.03 19.26 -0.43
CA ALA A 103 19.26 20.48 -1.19
C ALA A 103 19.44 21.75 -0.32
N GLY A 104 19.23 21.66 1.00
CA GLY A 104 19.29 22.80 1.92
C GLY A 104 18.13 23.80 1.76
N GLU A 105 17.00 23.38 1.18
CA GLU A 105 15.85 24.25 0.91
C GLU A 105 14.93 24.39 2.14
N ILE A 106 14.88 23.36 2.99
CA ILE A 106 14.05 23.30 4.22
C ILE A 106 14.82 22.59 5.33
N ASP A 107 14.51 22.90 6.60
CA ASP A 107 15.08 22.26 7.78
C ASP A 107 14.03 21.44 8.56
N ILE A 108 12.74 21.82 8.51
CA ILE A 108 11.67 21.22 9.30
C ILE A 108 10.41 21.03 8.45
N ALA A 109 9.91 19.80 8.38
CA ALA A 109 8.65 19.48 7.73
C ALA A 109 7.76 18.61 8.61
N VAL A 110 6.44 18.72 8.46
CA VAL A 110 5.47 17.76 9.02
C VAL A 110 4.63 17.17 7.90
N ILE A 111 4.54 15.84 7.86
CA ILE A 111 3.64 15.13 6.97
C ILE A 111 2.52 14.45 7.75
N PHE A 112 1.32 14.48 7.19
CA PHE A 112 0.12 14.01 7.88
C PHE A 112 -0.91 13.43 6.91
N GLY A 113 -1.75 12.53 7.44
CA GLY A 113 -2.89 11.99 6.74
C GLY A 113 -3.91 11.42 7.70
N ALA A 114 -5.16 11.33 7.28
CA ALA A 114 -6.25 10.74 8.04
C ALA A 114 -7.35 10.19 7.14
N GLU A 115 -8.07 9.20 7.65
CA GLU A 115 -9.31 8.68 7.10
C GLU A 115 -10.41 8.64 8.15
N ALA A 116 -11.66 8.89 7.72
CA ALA A 116 -12.86 8.72 8.52
C ALA A 116 -13.91 7.91 7.73
N MET A 117 -13.47 6.80 7.13
CA MET A 117 -14.28 5.99 6.22
C MET A 117 -15.39 5.23 6.95
N ARG A 118 -15.12 4.72 8.16
CA ARG A 118 -16.11 4.03 9.00
C ARG A 118 -17.24 5.00 9.37
N THR A 119 -16.91 6.17 9.88
CA THR A 119 -17.88 7.20 10.23
C THR A 119 -18.74 7.59 9.02
N ARG A 120 -18.13 7.87 7.88
CA ARG A 120 -18.83 8.21 6.64
C ARG A 120 -19.78 7.09 6.19
N ARG A 121 -19.31 5.82 6.16
CA ARG A 121 -20.13 4.67 5.73
C ARG A 121 -21.28 4.41 6.71
N LYS A 122 -21.04 4.55 8.02
CA LYS A 122 -22.07 4.43 9.04
C LYS A 122 -23.19 5.49 8.84
N ALA A 123 -22.81 6.74 8.62
CA ALA A 123 -23.75 7.81 8.34
C ALA A 123 -24.55 7.56 7.05
N THR A 124 -23.88 7.17 5.97
CA THR A 124 -24.53 6.83 4.68
C THR A 124 -25.54 5.70 4.83
N ARG A 125 -25.19 4.60 5.54
CA ARG A 125 -26.11 3.48 5.79
C ARG A 125 -27.32 3.87 6.64
N ALA A 126 -27.13 4.84 7.54
CA ALA A 126 -28.20 5.36 8.41
C ALA A 126 -29.02 6.49 7.76
N GLY A 127 -28.71 6.91 6.52
CA GLY A 127 -29.35 8.04 5.86
C GLY A 127 -29.11 9.38 6.56
N LYS A 128 -28.04 9.50 7.35
CA LYS A 128 -27.69 10.71 8.10
C LYS A 128 -26.70 11.56 7.30
N GLU A 129 -26.93 12.85 7.28
CA GLU A 129 -25.93 13.84 6.82
C GLU A 129 -24.89 14.03 7.90
N LEU A 130 -23.63 14.19 7.47
CA LEU A 130 -22.50 14.55 8.33
C LEU A 130 -22.36 16.07 8.33
N ASP A 131 -22.19 16.66 9.50
CA ASP A 131 -21.84 18.08 9.66
C ASP A 131 -20.34 18.29 9.33
N TRP A 132 -19.99 17.96 8.08
CA TRP A 132 -18.65 18.10 7.55
C TRP A 132 -18.59 19.22 6.50
N PRO A 133 -17.42 19.83 6.25
CA PRO A 133 -17.26 20.83 5.20
C PRO A 133 -17.72 20.33 3.84
N ALA A 134 -18.10 21.24 2.95
CA ALA A 134 -18.54 20.90 1.60
C ALA A 134 -17.47 20.08 0.86
N ARG A 135 -17.93 19.02 0.19
CA ARG A 135 -17.05 18.11 -0.56
C ARG A 135 -16.78 18.66 -1.95
N ASP A 136 -15.50 18.78 -2.33
CA ASP A 136 -15.10 19.09 -3.70
C ASP A 136 -14.62 17.82 -4.42
N LYS A 137 -15.40 17.36 -5.40
CA LYS A 137 -15.09 16.15 -6.17
C LYS A 137 -14.17 16.40 -7.38
N SER A 138 -13.98 17.67 -7.77
CA SER A 138 -13.18 18.04 -8.96
C SER A 138 -11.67 17.92 -8.70
N ILE A 139 -11.26 17.97 -7.47
CA ILE A 139 -9.85 18.08 -7.04
C ILE A 139 -9.00 16.90 -7.45
N LEU A 140 -9.51 15.66 -7.38
CA LEU A 140 -8.74 14.46 -7.71
C LEU A 140 -8.25 14.48 -9.17
N ALA A 141 -9.08 14.96 -10.09
CA ALA A 141 -8.71 15.11 -11.51
C ALA A 141 -7.64 16.19 -11.73
N MET A 142 -7.63 17.25 -10.92
CA MET A 142 -6.67 18.34 -11.03
C MET A 142 -5.25 17.98 -10.60
N ARG A 143 -5.07 16.88 -9.86
CA ARG A 143 -3.79 16.44 -9.28
C ARG A 143 -3.01 15.46 -10.13
N GLY A 144 -3.44 15.18 -11.36
CA GLY A 144 -2.76 14.23 -12.24
C GLY A 144 -2.89 12.77 -11.78
N GLN A 145 -3.94 12.46 -10.98
CA GLN A 145 -4.24 11.09 -10.57
C GLN A 145 -4.54 10.25 -11.81
N LYS A 146 -3.67 9.30 -12.13
CA LYS A 146 -3.92 8.33 -13.21
C LYS A 146 -5.05 7.38 -12.79
N PRO A 147 -5.85 6.84 -13.74
CA PRO A 147 -6.81 5.77 -13.47
C PRO A 147 -6.12 4.56 -12.83
N PHE A 148 -6.86 3.78 -12.04
CA PHE A 148 -6.33 2.58 -11.39
C PHE A 148 -5.87 1.52 -12.39
N THR A 149 -6.66 1.28 -13.43
CA THR A 149 -6.37 0.41 -14.58
C THR A 149 -6.80 1.10 -15.87
N SER A 150 -6.49 0.52 -17.01
CA SER A 150 -6.97 1.00 -18.31
C SER A 150 -8.49 0.89 -18.43
N GLU A 151 -9.09 1.66 -19.34
CA GLU A 151 -10.52 1.61 -19.61
C GLU A 151 -10.95 0.22 -20.12
N TRP A 152 -10.09 -0.44 -20.90
CA TRP A 152 -10.30 -1.80 -21.39
C TRP A 152 -10.32 -2.85 -20.28
N GLU A 153 -9.37 -2.77 -19.35
CA GLU A 153 -9.36 -3.62 -18.15
C GLU A 153 -10.61 -3.38 -17.29
N ALA A 154 -10.99 -2.12 -17.10
CA ALA A 154 -12.15 -1.73 -16.32
C ALA A 154 -13.48 -2.24 -16.94
N GLN A 155 -13.60 -2.29 -18.27
CA GLN A 155 -14.78 -2.85 -18.96
C GLN A 155 -14.98 -4.32 -18.65
N HIS A 156 -13.90 -5.09 -18.45
CA HIS A 156 -13.93 -6.51 -18.10
C HIS A 156 -13.99 -6.78 -16.59
N GLY A 157 -14.12 -5.72 -15.78
CA GLY A 157 -14.30 -5.83 -14.32
C GLY A 157 -13.04 -5.61 -13.49
N LEU A 158 -11.88 -5.40 -14.11
CA LEU A 158 -10.62 -5.12 -13.40
C LEU A 158 -10.56 -3.63 -13.00
N ARG A 159 -11.30 -3.25 -11.94
CA ARG A 159 -11.54 -1.84 -11.56
C ARG A 159 -10.95 -1.44 -10.23
N LEU A 160 -10.78 -2.39 -9.34
CA LEU A 160 -10.39 -2.17 -7.94
C LEU A 160 -9.29 -3.15 -7.52
N PRO A 161 -8.58 -2.87 -6.44
CA PRO A 161 -7.57 -3.78 -5.89
C PRO A 161 -8.08 -5.21 -5.69
N ILE A 162 -9.34 -5.37 -5.24
CA ILE A 162 -9.93 -6.68 -4.97
C ILE A 162 -10.06 -7.59 -6.20
N GLN A 163 -9.93 -7.06 -7.41
CA GLN A 163 -9.87 -7.86 -8.64
C GLN A 163 -8.41 -8.04 -9.12
N SER A 164 -7.57 -7.03 -8.95
CA SER A 164 -6.21 -7.02 -9.48
C SER A 164 -5.24 -7.91 -8.70
N PHE A 165 -5.27 -7.85 -7.37
CA PHE A 165 -4.33 -8.61 -6.54
C PHE A 165 -4.57 -10.13 -6.56
N PRO A 166 -5.81 -10.65 -6.56
CA PRO A 166 -6.07 -12.08 -6.74
C PRO A 166 -5.51 -12.67 -8.04
N ILE A 167 -5.49 -11.87 -9.12
CA ILE A 167 -4.90 -12.26 -10.40
C ILE A 167 -3.39 -12.48 -10.26
N LEU A 168 -2.70 -11.59 -9.56
CA LEU A 168 -1.27 -11.72 -9.27
C LEU A 168 -0.99 -12.90 -8.34
N GLU A 169 -1.83 -13.09 -7.31
CA GLU A 169 -1.75 -14.24 -6.39
C GLU A 169 -1.82 -15.58 -7.12
N ASN A 170 -2.81 -15.75 -7.99
CA ASN A 170 -2.98 -16.99 -8.76
C ASN A 170 -1.85 -17.19 -9.77
N ALA A 171 -1.32 -16.12 -10.38
CA ALA A 171 -0.17 -16.20 -11.27
C ALA A 171 1.10 -16.64 -10.52
N MET A 172 1.35 -16.04 -9.35
CA MET A 172 2.48 -16.38 -8.48
C MET A 172 2.40 -17.83 -7.97
N ARG A 173 1.22 -18.25 -7.54
CA ARG A 173 0.94 -19.64 -7.15
C ARG A 173 1.32 -20.62 -8.26
N ALA A 174 0.82 -20.39 -9.48
CA ALA A 174 1.05 -21.26 -10.61
C ALA A 174 2.53 -21.29 -11.03
N ALA A 175 3.20 -20.15 -11.05
CA ALA A 175 4.63 -20.06 -11.34
C ALA A 175 5.47 -20.83 -10.32
N GLY A 176 5.06 -20.81 -9.05
CA GLY A 176 5.69 -21.60 -7.97
C GLY A 176 5.31 -23.08 -7.94
N GLY A 177 4.43 -23.55 -8.84
CA GLY A 177 3.97 -24.94 -8.88
C GLY A 177 3.15 -25.36 -7.65
N ARG A 178 2.58 -24.40 -6.91
CA ARG A 178 1.84 -24.63 -5.66
C ARG A 178 0.38 -24.95 -5.94
N SER A 179 -0.20 -25.84 -5.13
CA SER A 179 -1.66 -26.05 -5.12
C SER A 179 -2.38 -24.82 -4.56
N ALA A 180 -3.70 -24.73 -4.80
CA ALA A 180 -4.54 -23.68 -4.24
C ALA A 180 -4.55 -23.71 -2.69
N GLU A 181 -4.58 -24.90 -2.11
CA GLU A 181 -4.59 -25.11 -0.65
C GLU A 181 -3.27 -24.66 -0.02
N GLU A 182 -2.13 -25.01 -0.62
CA GLU A 182 -0.81 -24.54 -0.16
C GLU A 182 -0.69 -23.02 -0.21
N GLN A 183 -1.16 -22.39 -1.29
CA GLN A 183 -1.13 -20.93 -1.43
C GLN A 183 -2.01 -20.22 -0.38
N ILE A 184 -3.22 -20.69 -0.20
CA ILE A 184 -4.15 -20.15 0.82
C ILE A 184 -3.56 -20.31 2.23
N SER A 185 -2.92 -21.46 2.49
CA SER A 185 -2.25 -21.70 3.77
C SER A 185 -1.10 -20.73 4.00
N ILE A 186 -0.24 -20.48 2.99
CA ILE A 186 0.87 -19.50 3.08
C ILE A 186 0.31 -18.11 3.38
N ALA A 187 -0.66 -17.65 2.59
CA ALA A 187 -1.32 -16.37 2.76
C ALA A 187 -1.91 -16.19 4.18
N ALA A 188 -2.62 -17.22 4.67
CA ALA A 188 -3.22 -17.19 6.00
C ALA A 188 -2.18 -17.15 7.13
N HIS A 189 -1.07 -17.87 7.01
CA HIS A 189 0.03 -17.84 7.98
C HIS A 189 0.72 -16.47 8.02
N LEU A 190 0.97 -15.84 6.87
CA LEU A 190 1.56 -14.50 6.80
C LEU A 190 0.63 -13.47 7.48
N LEU A 191 -0.66 -13.54 7.21
CA LEU A 191 -1.63 -12.66 7.81
C LEU A 191 -1.84 -12.92 9.30
N HIS A 192 -1.75 -14.18 9.75
CA HIS A 192 -1.79 -14.50 11.18
C HIS A 192 -0.60 -13.90 11.93
N LYS A 193 0.63 -13.95 11.36
CA LYS A 193 1.79 -13.25 11.92
C LYS A 193 1.52 -11.75 12.09
N ASN A 194 0.93 -11.11 11.09
CA ASN A 194 0.53 -9.70 11.17
C ASN A 194 -0.53 -9.45 12.25
N ALA A 195 -1.50 -10.34 12.39
CA ALA A 195 -2.55 -10.24 13.40
C ALA A 195 -2.00 -10.31 14.83
N LEU A 196 -0.99 -11.16 15.09
CA LEU A 196 -0.29 -11.22 16.38
C LEU A 196 0.40 -9.90 16.72
N VAL A 197 0.99 -9.20 15.74
CA VAL A 197 1.56 -7.87 15.94
C VAL A 197 0.44 -6.87 16.25
N ALA A 198 -0.67 -6.89 15.49
CA ALA A 198 -1.82 -6.00 15.72
C ALA A 198 -2.43 -6.17 17.12
N GLU A 199 -2.47 -7.39 17.65
CA GLU A 199 -3.00 -7.68 19.00
C GLU A 199 -2.25 -6.89 20.09
N SER A 200 -0.94 -6.69 19.93
CA SER A 200 -0.09 -5.94 20.88
C SER A 200 0.04 -4.45 20.55
N ASN A 201 -0.37 -4.00 19.36
CA ASN A 201 -0.26 -2.61 18.92
C ASN A 201 -1.48 -1.79 19.37
N PRO A 202 -1.34 -0.81 20.29
CA PRO A 202 -2.45 0.01 20.78
C PRO A 202 -3.10 0.88 19.69
N HIS A 203 -2.42 1.06 18.56
CA HIS A 203 -2.92 1.83 17.41
C HIS A 203 -3.56 0.95 16.34
N ALA A 204 -3.50 -0.37 16.47
CA ALA A 204 -4.15 -1.28 15.52
C ALA A 204 -5.68 -1.16 15.60
N TRP A 205 -6.34 -1.37 14.45
CA TRP A 205 -7.80 -1.33 14.37
C TRP A 205 -8.44 -2.53 15.06
N PHE A 206 -7.88 -3.72 14.86
CA PHE A 206 -8.26 -4.93 15.57
C PHE A 206 -7.14 -5.34 16.52
N GLN A 207 -7.50 -5.59 17.78
CA GLN A 207 -6.56 -6.01 18.84
C GLN A 207 -6.85 -7.46 19.24
N ASN A 208 -7.12 -8.30 18.27
CA ASN A 208 -7.30 -9.74 18.42
C ASN A 208 -6.69 -10.46 17.21
N ALA A 209 -6.00 -11.56 17.45
CA ALA A 209 -5.39 -12.37 16.41
C ALA A 209 -6.30 -13.58 16.09
N PRO A 210 -7.00 -13.59 14.92
CA PRO A 210 -7.70 -14.78 14.46
C PRO A 210 -6.69 -15.88 14.14
N SER A 211 -7.10 -17.15 14.30
CA SER A 211 -6.28 -18.30 13.91
C SER A 211 -6.08 -18.37 12.39
N VAL A 212 -5.13 -19.19 11.96
CA VAL A 212 -4.91 -19.46 10.53
C VAL A 212 -6.18 -19.99 9.87
N ASP A 213 -6.89 -20.90 10.54
CA ASP A 213 -8.14 -21.46 10.03
C ASP A 213 -9.25 -20.39 9.95
N ASP A 214 -9.36 -19.51 10.96
CA ASP A 214 -10.31 -18.38 10.91
C ASP A 214 -10.06 -17.45 9.72
N ILE A 215 -8.81 -17.35 9.25
CA ILE A 215 -8.43 -16.50 8.11
C ILE A 215 -8.72 -17.22 6.78
N SER A 216 -8.39 -18.51 6.69
CA SER A 216 -8.45 -19.29 5.44
C SER A 216 -9.83 -19.86 5.15
N GLU A 217 -10.56 -20.32 6.18
CA GLU A 217 -11.84 -20.99 5.99
C GLU A 217 -12.94 -20.03 5.52
N VAL A 218 -13.70 -20.49 4.53
CA VAL A 218 -14.88 -19.76 4.03
C VAL A 218 -16.08 -20.06 4.94
N THR A 219 -16.55 -19.03 5.62
CA THR A 219 -17.71 -19.07 6.51
C THR A 219 -18.65 -17.91 6.23
N THR A 220 -19.81 -17.87 6.88
CA THR A 220 -20.75 -16.74 6.78
C THR A 220 -20.10 -15.42 7.17
N ASP A 221 -19.22 -15.40 8.18
CA ASP A 221 -18.54 -14.21 8.66
C ASP A 221 -17.24 -13.91 7.89
N ASN A 222 -16.65 -14.94 7.28
CA ASN A 222 -15.44 -14.89 6.46
C ASN A 222 -15.69 -15.40 5.03
N ARG A 223 -16.68 -14.80 4.35
CA ARG A 223 -17.05 -15.21 3.00
C ARG A 223 -15.91 -14.99 1.99
N MET A 224 -15.93 -15.74 0.89
CA MET A 224 -15.09 -15.43 -0.28
C MET A 224 -15.47 -14.06 -0.85
N ILE A 225 -14.47 -13.26 -1.22
CA ILE A 225 -14.67 -11.95 -1.86
C ILE A 225 -14.30 -12.04 -3.34
N SER A 226 -13.05 -12.40 -3.60
CA SER A 226 -12.51 -12.61 -4.94
C SER A 226 -11.42 -13.69 -4.81
N TYR A 227 -11.62 -14.82 -5.49
CA TYR A 227 -10.75 -15.99 -5.34
C TYR A 227 -9.29 -15.68 -5.64
N PRO A 228 -8.32 -16.02 -4.72
CA PRO A 228 -8.49 -16.93 -3.59
C PRO A 228 -8.79 -16.24 -2.23
N TYR A 229 -9.12 -14.96 -2.19
CA TYR A 229 -9.18 -14.20 -0.95
C TYR A 229 -10.54 -14.24 -0.25
N THR A 230 -10.51 -14.72 1.00
CA THR A 230 -11.61 -14.54 1.96
C THR A 230 -11.66 -13.09 2.45
N LYS A 231 -12.73 -12.70 3.12
CA LYS A 231 -12.90 -11.36 3.69
C LYS A 231 -11.74 -10.95 4.62
N ARG A 232 -11.22 -11.88 5.44
CA ARG A 232 -10.14 -11.62 6.40
C ARG A 232 -8.75 -11.53 5.77
N MET A 233 -8.62 -11.86 4.50
CA MET A 233 -7.38 -11.70 3.73
C MET A 233 -7.26 -10.31 3.07
N ASN A 234 -8.23 -9.43 3.27
CA ASN A 234 -8.27 -8.12 2.64
C ASN A 234 -8.02 -6.99 3.64
N ALA A 235 -7.41 -5.92 3.17
CA ALA A 235 -7.26 -4.68 3.93
C ALA A 235 -8.62 -4.17 4.46
N ILE A 236 -8.68 -3.81 5.74
CA ILE A 236 -9.87 -3.20 6.33
C ILE A 236 -9.87 -1.69 6.10
N MET A 237 -10.63 -1.25 5.11
CA MET A 237 -10.77 0.18 4.80
C MET A 237 -11.87 0.89 5.60
N ASP A 238 -12.67 0.14 6.37
CA ASP A 238 -13.77 0.67 7.17
C ASP A 238 -13.25 1.13 8.54
N VAL A 239 -12.29 2.06 8.52
CA VAL A 239 -11.55 2.56 9.68
C VAL A 239 -11.64 4.08 9.77
N ASP A 240 -11.40 4.61 10.97
CA ASP A 240 -11.18 6.02 11.27
C ASP A 240 -9.81 6.12 11.95
N GLN A 241 -8.78 6.57 11.21
CA GLN A 241 -7.39 6.58 11.67
C GLN A 241 -6.65 7.83 11.17
N ALA A 242 -5.70 8.32 11.95
CA ALA A 242 -4.82 9.43 11.59
C ALA A 242 -3.39 9.15 12.04
N ALA A 243 -2.41 9.59 11.25
CA ALA A 243 -1.00 9.54 11.60
C ALA A 243 -0.23 10.71 10.98
N ALA A 244 0.85 11.12 11.65
CA ALA A 244 1.76 12.16 11.20
C ALA A 244 3.19 11.89 11.70
N VAL A 245 4.17 12.35 10.91
CA VAL A 245 5.59 12.36 11.32
C VAL A 245 6.22 13.72 11.01
N VAL A 246 7.22 14.08 11.82
CA VAL A 246 8.02 15.30 11.64
C VAL A 246 9.38 14.90 11.10
N ILE A 247 9.79 15.51 10.00
CA ILE A 247 11.09 15.28 9.35
C ILE A 247 11.97 16.52 9.56
N VAL A 248 13.21 16.30 9.95
CA VAL A 248 14.15 17.40 10.22
C VAL A 248 15.49 17.17 9.55
N SER A 249 16.19 18.27 9.27
CA SER A 249 17.58 18.24 8.77
C SER A 249 18.56 17.81 9.87
N ASP A 250 19.73 17.32 9.47
CA ASP A 250 20.87 17.05 10.37
C ASP A 250 21.28 18.30 11.15
N LYS A 251 21.31 19.45 10.47
CA LYS A 251 21.60 20.76 11.05
C LYS A 251 20.65 21.09 12.22
N TYR A 252 19.33 20.89 12.02
CA TYR A 252 18.35 21.11 13.09
C TYR A 252 18.53 20.09 14.22
N LEU A 253 18.75 18.84 13.88
CA LEU A 253 18.91 17.76 14.85
C LEU A 253 20.11 17.96 15.76
N GLU A 254 21.25 18.40 15.21
CA GLU A 254 22.44 18.78 15.98
C GLU A 254 22.16 19.97 16.91
N ALA A 255 21.55 21.03 16.39
CA ALA A 255 21.25 22.23 17.15
C ALA A 255 20.26 21.97 18.29
N SER A 256 19.32 21.04 18.10
CA SER A 256 18.30 20.70 19.11
C SER A 256 18.80 19.74 20.20
N GLY A 257 19.90 19.00 19.96
CA GLY A 257 20.41 17.97 20.89
C GLY A 257 19.53 16.73 20.99
N LYS A 258 18.58 16.51 20.06
CA LYS A 258 17.56 15.44 20.09
C LYS A 258 17.91 14.19 19.29
N ARG A 259 19.18 14.02 18.90
CA ARG A 259 19.63 12.90 18.05
C ARG A 259 19.19 11.52 18.59
N SER A 260 19.21 11.35 19.91
CA SER A 260 18.78 10.08 20.52
C SER A 260 17.29 9.78 20.41
N GLN A 261 16.46 10.73 20.01
CA GLN A 261 15.01 10.55 19.85
C GLN A 261 14.60 10.33 18.38
N ALA A 262 15.53 10.53 17.45
CA ALA A 262 15.25 10.51 16.03
C ALA A 262 15.62 9.17 15.37
N ALA A 263 14.96 8.88 14.26
CA ALA A 263 15.30 7.82 13.33
C ALA A 263 15.92 8.43 12.07
N ALA A 264 17.08 7.92 11.66
CA ALA A 264 17.76 8.33 10.44
C ALA A 264 17.16 7.66 9.21
N ILE A 265 16.96 8.40 8.13
CA ILE A 265 16.63 7.85 6.82
C ILE A 265 17.94 7.45 6.15
N LEU A 266 18.31 6.16 6.24
CA LEU A 266 19.57 5.65 5.72
C LEU A 266 19.60 5.55 4.20
N GLY A 267 18.45 5.29 3.60
CA GLY A 267 18.22 5.18 2.17
C GLY A 267 16.74 5.09 1.88
N GLY A 268 16.34 5.63 0.74
CA GLY A 268 14.96 5.59 0.26
C GLY A 268 14.91 5.44 -1.25
N ALA A 269 13.93 4.69 -1.75
CA ALA A 269 13.72 4.56 -3.18
C ALA A 269 12.23 4.43 -3.53
N GLY A 270 11.88 4.91 -4.72
CA GLY A 270 10.56 4.73 -5.32
C GLY A 270 10.67 4.36 -6.79
N ALA A 271 9.93 3.34 -7.23
CA ALA A 271 9.89 2.88 -8.60
C ALA A 271 8.46 2.67 -9.10
N GLU A 272 8.25 2.81 -10.41
CA GLU A 272 6.99 2.50 -11.08
C GLU A 272 7.15 1.30 -12.02
N GLU A 273 6.28 0.32 -11.87
CA GLU A 273 6.03 -0.80 -12.77
C GLU A 273 5.26 -0.31 -14.01
N ILE A 274 5.18 -1.12 -15.05
CA ILE A 274 4.22 -0.90 -16.14
C ILE A 274 2.83 -0.70 -15.53
N TRP A 275 2.17 0.42 -15.92
CA TRP A 275 0.98 0.89 -15.20
C TRP A 275 -0.17 -0.11 -15.18
N ASN A 276 -0.50 -0.63 -16.35
CA ASN A 276 -1.62 -1.56 -16.50
C ASN A 276 -1.16 -3.01 -16.29
N PRO A 277 -1.75 -3.77 -15.36
CA PRO A 277 -1.34 -5.15 -15.09
C PRO A 277 -1.30 -6.07 -16.31
N MET A 278 -2.27 -5.95 -17.23
CA MET A 278 -2.28 -6.76 -18.46
C MET A 278 -1.04 -6.57 -19.34
N GLN A 279 -0.45 -5.39 -19.32
CA GLN A 279 0.70 -5.06 -20.17
C GLN A 279 2.03 -5.53 -19.57
N ARG A 280 2.03 -6.06 -18.35
CA ARG A 280 3.24 -6.59 -17.70
C ARG A 280 3.63 -7.92 -18.28
N ARG A 281 4.92 -8.11 -18.55
CA ARG A 281 5.46 -9.36 -19.06
C ARG A 281 5.25 -10.50 -18.06
N SER A 282 5.56 -10.27 -16.80
CA SER A 282 5.30 -11.20 -15.68
C SER A 282 4.14 -10.71 -14.83
N LEU A 283 3.30 -11.64 -14.39
CA LEU A 283 2.25 -11.41 -13.39
C LEU A 283 2.60 -12.08 -12.04
N SER A 284 3.70 -12.82 -12.00
CA SER A 284 4.17 -13.58 -10.82
C SER A 284 5.40 -12.97 -10.16
N THR A 285 6.01 -11.94 -10.75
CA THR A 285 7.16 -11.21 -10.22
C THR A 285 6.90 -9.71 -10.30
N CYS A 286 7.72 -8.88 -9.64
CA CYS A 286 7.55 -7.44 -9.61
C CYS A 286 8.90 -6.71 -9.70
N ILE A 287 9.28 -6.31 -10.93
CA ILE A 287 10.53 -5.58 -11.19
C ILE A 287 10.55 -4.22 -10.48
N GLY A 288 9.38 -3.58 -10.31
CA GLY A 288 9.27 -2.32 -9.58
C GLY A 288 9.66 -2.45 -8.11
N MET A 289 9.31 -3.58 -7.45
CA MET A 289 9.77 -3.88 -6.08
C MET A 289 11.29 -4.12 -6.07
N GLU A 290 11.80 -4.93 -6.99
CA GLU A 290 13.22 -5.25 -7.11
C GLU A 290 14.05 -3.96 -7.21
N VAL A 291 13.74 -3.09 -8.17
CA VAL A 291 14.44 -1.81 -8.37
C VAL A 291 14.36 -0.90 -7.13
N ALA A 292 13.20 -0.81 -6.48
CA ALA A 292 13.03 0.03 -5.29
C ALA A 292 13.80 -0.53 -4.08
N PHE A 293 13.73 -1.84 -3.84
CA PHE A 293 14.35 -2.48 -2.67
C PHE A 293 15.86 -2.50 -2.78
N GLU A 294 16.42 -2.92 -3.91
CA GLU A 294 17.86 -2.90 -4.16
C GLU A 294 18.44 -1.49 -4.04
N THR A 295 17.75 -0.49 -4.63
CA THR A 295 18.21 0.90 -4.57
C THR A 295 18.19 1.43 -3.13
N ALA A 296 17.16 1.14 -2.34
CA ALA A 296 17.07 1.58 -0.96
C ALA A 296 18.15 0.93 -0.09
N LEU A 297 18.35 -0.40 -0.20
CA LEU A 297 19.41 -1.14 0.52
C LEU A 297 20.80 -0.65 0.14
N ALA A 298 21.08 -0.48 -1.16
CA ALA A 298 22.36 0.05 -1.65
C ALA A 298 22.62 1.47 -1.12
N SER A 299 21.59 2.34 -1.09
CA SER A 299 21.71 3.70 -0.56
C SER A 299 21.95 3.71 0.95
N ALA A 300 21.35 2.77 1.68
CA ALA A 300 21.58 2.58 3.10
C ALA A 300 22.95 1.93 3.41
N GLY A 301 23.60 1.35 2.40
CA GLY A 301 24.88 0.64 2.54
C GLY A 301 24.80 -0.63 3.39
N VAL A 302 23.64 -1.31 3.34
CA VAL A 302 23.32 -2.54 4.09
C VAL A 302 22.77 -3.59 3.14
N SER A 303 22.75 -4.84 3.60
CA SER A 303 22.11 -5.97 2.90
C SER A 303 20.79 -6.37 3.60
N VAL A 304 20.05 -7.29 3.02
CA VAL A 304 18.79 -7.77 3.61
C VAL A 304 19.01 -8.51 4.94
N GLU A 305 20.17 -9.13 5.12
CA GLU A 305 20.56 -9.82 6.35
C GLU A 305 20.78 -8.87 7.53
N ASP A 306 21.09 -7.60 7.24
CA ASP A 306 21.29 -6.56 8.27
C ASP A 306 19.96 -5.98 8.77
N ILE A 307 18.84 -6.26 8.11
CA ILE A 307 17.51 -5.78 8.50
C ILE A 307 16.96 -6.66 9.63
N ASP A 308 16.54 -6.04 10.72
CA ASP A 308 15.99 -6.72 11.91
C ASP A 308 14.46 -6.87 11.84
N ALA A 309 13.78 -5.90 11.22
CA ALA A 309 12.33 -5.90 11.11
C ALA A 309 11.87 -5.30 9.78
N PHE A 310 10.75 -5.80 9.28
CA PHE A 310 10.08 -5.26 8.10
C PHE A 310 8.70 -4.70 8.45
N ASP A 311 8.22 -3.74 7.67
CA ASP A 311 6.80 -3.45 7.52
C ASP A 311 6.45 -3.54 6.04
N PHE A 312 6.15 -4.75 5.59
CA PHE A 312 5.73 -4.99 4.21
C PHE A 312 4.30 -4.48 4.00
N TYR A 313 4.08 -3.77 2.91
CA TYR A 313 2.75 -3.30 2.57
C TYR A 313 1.82 -4.48 2.27
N SER A 314 0.84 -4.71 3.13
CA SER A 314 0.03 -5.91 3.18
C SER A 314 -1.45 -5.64 2.91
N CYS A 315 -1.78 -4.90 1.84
CA CYS A 315 -3.17 -4.69 1.45
C CYS A 315 -3.89 -6.00 1.08
N PHE A 316 -3.12 -6.97 0.60
CA PHE A 316 -3.45 -8.36 0.31
C PHE A 316 -2.23 -9.23 0.64
N PRO A 317 -2.34 -10.58 0.64
CA PRO A 317 -1.18 -11.46 0.84
C PRO A 317 -0.10 -11.30 -0.24
N VAL A 318 -0.47 -11.27 -1.52
CA VAL A 318 0.51 -11.30 -2.63
C VAL A 318 1.57 -10.19 -2.61
N PRO A 319 1.32 -8.93 -2.21
CA PRO A 319 2.41 -7.95 -2.07
C PRO A 319 3.46 -8.34 -1.03
N VAL A 320 3.04 -9.04 0.04
CA VAL A 320 3.98 -9.54 1.07
C VAL A 320 4.80 -10.69 0.50
N GLU A 321 4.16 -11.61 -0.22
CA GLU A 321 4.84 -12.74 -0.86
C GLU A 321 5.82 -12.27 -1.94
N LEU A 322 5.41 -11.31 -2.78
CA LEU A 322 6.30 -10.71 -3.77
C LEU A 322 7.50 -10.00 -3.11
N ALA A 323 7.30 -9.33 -1.97
CA ALA A 323 8.39 -8.70 -1.24
C ALA A 323 9.36 -9.76 -0.65
N ILE A 324 8.84 -10.85 -0.12
CA ILE A 324 9.61 -12.00 0.38
C ILE A 324 10.44 -12.61 -0.75
N ASP A 325 9.82 -12.89 -1.89
CA ASP A 325 10.52 -13.47 -3.06
C ASP A 325 11.57 -12.49 -3.61
N THR A 326 11.25 -11.20 -3.72
CA THR A 326 12.18 -10.15 -4.20
C THR A 326 13.43 -10.03 -3.31
N LEU A 327 13.25 -10.20 -2.00
CA LEU A 327 14.36 -10.14 -1.04
C LEU A 327 15.04 -11.50 -0.82
N GLU A 328 14.60 -12.56 -1.50
CA GLU A 328 15.11 -13.94 -1.38
C GLU A 328 15.09 -14.46 0.07
N ILE A 329 14.09 -14.05 0.87
CA ILE A 329 13.92 -14.52 2.25
C ILE A 329 12.84 -15.59 2.35
N SER A 330 12.81 -16.32 3.47
CA SER A 330 11.83 -17.38 3.69
C SER A 330 10.50 -16.82 4.21
N THR A 331 9.36 -17.39 3.81
CA THR A 331 8.06 -17.16 4.45
C THR A 331 8.05 -17.50 5.95
N ASN A 332 9.01 -18.36 6.38
CA ASN A 332 9.24 -18.73 7.77
C ASN A 332 10.37 -17.94 8.44
N ASP A 333 10.85 -16.84 7.80
CA ASP A 333 11.84 -15.97 8.43
C ASP A 333 11.37 -15.54 9.82
N PRO A 334 12.23 -15.61 10.86
CA PRO A 334 11.84 -15.27 12.23
C PRO A 334 11.59 -13.78 12.44
N ARG A 335 12.09 -12.92 11.56
CA ARG A 335 11.90 -11.48 11.66
C ARG A 335 10.43 -11.11 11.43
N PRO A 336 9.93 -10.06 12.09
CA PRO A 336 8.57 -9.58 11.83
C PRO A 336 8.45 -9.01 10.42
N PHE A 337 7.38 -9.39 9.70
CA PHE A 337 7.03 -8.84 8.38
C PHE A 337 6.12 -7.61 8.47
N SER A 338 5.68 -7.28 9.67
CA SER A 338 4.99 -6.03 9.99
C SER A 338 5.33 -5.58 11.41
N ILE A 339 5.48 -4.28 11.63
CA ILE A 339 5.59 -3.66 12.95
C ILE A 339 4.29 -2.96 13.36
N THR A 340 3.32 -2.87 12.44
CA THR A 340 2.02 -2.22 12.67
C THR A 340 0.88 -3.23 12.87
N GLY A 341 1.02 -4.45 12.32
CA GLY A 341 -0.02 -5.45 12.25
C GLY A 341 -0.69 -5.56 10.87
N GLY A 342 -0.19 -4.82 9.86
CA GLY A 342 -0.65 -4.89 8.48
C GLY A 342 -2.03 -4.29 8.24
N LEU A 343 -2.39 -4.13 6.96
CA LEU A 343 -3.63 -3.43 6.57
C LEU A 343 -4.92 -4.22 6.90
N ALA A 344 -4.84 -5.54 7.06
CA ALA A 344 -6.00 -6.36 7.40
C ALA A 344 -6.38 -6.25 8.88
N TYR A 345 -5.43 -6.00 9.77
CA TYR A 345 -5.63 -5.98 11.23
C TYR A 345 -5.21 -4.67 11.88
N GLY A 346 -4.06 -4.11 11.52
CA GLY A 346 -3.63 -2.78 11.95
C GLY A 346 -4.54 -1.66 11.44
N GLY A 347 -5.15 -1.89 10.28
CA GLY A 347 -6.07 -0.95 9.64
C GLY A 347 -5.54 -0.46 8.29
N GLY A 348 -6.44 -0.24 7.34
CA GLY A 348 -6.16 0.22 5.98
C GLY A 348 -6.74 1.62 5.73
N PRO A 349 -6.19 2.70 6.32
CA PRO A 349 -6.71 4.05 6.17
C PRO A 349 -6.38 4.64 4.79
N GLY A 350 -6.94 4.07 3.73
CA GLY A 350 -6.81 4.55 2.37
C GLY A 350 -5.35 4.70 1.92
N ASN A 351 -4.97 5.92 1.56
CA ASN A 351 -3.60 6.22 1.14
C ASN A 351 -2.61 6.42 2.31
N ASN A 352 -3.08 6.34 3.57
CA ASN A 352 -2.29 6.80 4.73
C ASN A 352 -1.66 5.67 5.57
N TYR A 353 -1.77 4.40 5.19
CA TYR A 353 -1.24 3.30 6.00
C TYR A 353 0.25 3.43 6.30
N VAL A 354 1.07 3.72 5.32
CA VAL A 354 2.54 3.81 5.51
C VAL A 354 2.95 4.96 6.43
N MET A 355 2.08 5.95 6.67
CA MET A 355 2.32 6.95 7.72
C MET A 355 2.30 6.32 9.12
N HIS A 356 1.43 5.34 9.34
CA HIS A 356 1.42 4.55 10.58
C HIS A 356 2.69 3.70 10.70
N SER A 357 3.18 3.13 9.60
CA SER A 357 4.46 2.40 9.56
C SER A 357 5.63 3.30 9.96
N LEU A 358 5.72 4.50 9.38
CA LEU A 358 6.76 5.49 9.70
C LEU A 358 6.67 5.93 11.18
N ALA A 359 5.47 6.24 11.67
CA ALA A 359 5.25 6.65 13.06
C ALA A 359 5.62 5.52 14.04
N THR A 360 5.22 4.28 13.74
CA THR A 360 5.58 3.11 14.55
C THR A 360 7.08 2.87 14.54
N ALA A 361 7.76 3.00 13.39
CA ALA A 361 9.20 2.81 13.29
C ALA A 361 10.00 3.82 14.12
N VAL A 362 9.56 5.10 14.19
CA VAL A 362 10.19 6.10 15.06
C VAL A 362 10.14 5.65 16.52
N GLN A 363 8.97 5.20 17.00
CA GLN A 363 8.85 4.72 18.39
C GLN A 363 9.64 3.42 18.59
N HIS A 364 9.54 2.48 17.66
CA HIS A 364 10.27 1.21 17.74
C HIS A 364 11.78 1.42 17.87
N LEU A 365 12.37 2.31 17.05
CA LEU A 365 13.79 2.64 17.10
C LEU A 365 14.23 3.47 18.31
N ARG A 366 13.31 4.15 19.00
CA ARG A 366 13.57 4.75 20.30
C ARG A 366 13.78 3.68 21.39
N ASP A 367 13.03 2.58 21.29
CA ASP A 367 13.04 1.47 22.25
C ASP A 367 14.09 0.42 21.90
N ASN A 368 14.34 0.16 20.58
CA ASN A 368 15.23 -0.87 20.04
C ASN A 368 16.30 -0.21 19.14
N ARG A 369 17.25 0.46 19.76
CA ARG A 369 18.18 1.38 19.07
C ARG A 369 19.22 0.74 18.16
N GLU A 370 19.47 -0.55 18.29
CA GLU A 370 20.47 -1.28 17.49
C GLU A 370 19.84 -1.87 16.22
N GLU A 371 18.52 -1.80 16.06
CA GLU A 371 17.81 -2.43 14.96
C GLU A 371 17.77 -1.55 13.69
N LEU A 372 17.69 -2.23 12.55
CA LEU A 372 17.42 -1.66 11.23
C LEU A 372 16.03 -2.10 10.77
N ILE A 373 15.24 -1.14 10.30
CA ILE A 373 13.87 -1.38 9.84
C ILE A 373 13.75 -1.05 8.36
N MET A 374 13.16 -1.96 7.59
CA MET A 374 12.74 -1.70 6.21
C MET A 374 11.23 -1.54 6.12
N ILE A 375 10.76 -0.37 5.66
CA ILE A 375 9.35 -0.09 5.40
C ILE A 375 9.12 -0.10 3.89
N THR A 376 8.06 -0.76 3.44
CA THR A 376 7.68 -0.78 2.02
C THR A 376 6.31 -0.14 1.79
N GLY A 377 6.07 0.33 0.57
CA GLY A 377 4.79 0.85 0.14
C GLY A 377 4.40 0.31 -1.23
N VAL A 378 3.09 0.05 -1.40
CA VAL A 378 2.53 -0.37 -2.68
C VAL A 378 1.35 0.53 -3.03
N GLY A 379 1.33 1.01 -4.26
CA GLY A 379 0.25 1.86 -4.77
C GLY A 379 -0.37 1.34 -6.06
N MET A 380 -1.62 1.70 -6.27
CA MET A 380 -2.41 1.34 -7.45
C MET A 380 -2.55 -0.20 -7.61
N ALA A 381 -2.56 -0.72 -8.82
CA ALA A 381 -2.66 -2.15 -9.13
C ALA A 381 -1.29 -2.86 -9.02
N ASN A 382 -0.62 -2.76 -7.86
CA ASN A 382 0.76 -3.21 -7.67
C ASN A 382 1.72 -2.52 -8.67
N THR A 383 1.56 -1.20 -8.83
CA THR A 383 2.24 -0.42 -9.88
C THR A 383 3.33 0.49 -9.32
N LYS A 384 3.08 1.09 -8.16
CA LYS A 384 4.03 1.97 -7.48
C LYS A 384 4.62 1.24 -6.28
N HIS A 385 5.93 1.33 -6.14
CA HIS A 385 6.67 0.68 -5.06
C HIS A 385 7.61 1.66 -4.41
N THR A 386 7.69 1.61 -3.08
CA THR A 386 8.64 2.40 -2.30
C THR A 386 9.29 1.53 -1.24
N ALA A 387 10.52 1.87 -0.89
CA ALA A 387 11.22 1.31 0.26
C ALA A 387 11.98 2.42 1.00
N THR A 388 12.02 2.33 2.33
CA THR A 388 12.80 3.22 3.19
C THR A 388 13.49 2.39 4.26
N ILE A 389 14.79 2.59 4.44
CA ILE A 389 15.57 1.93 5.49
C ILE A 389 15.82 2.94 6.60
N LEU A 390 15.48 2.56 7.82
CA LEU A 390 15.58 3.39 9.01
C LEU A 390 16.49 2.75 10.07
N ALA A 391 17.20 3.60 10.81
CA ALA A 391 17.96 3.24 12.03
C ALA A 391 17.81 4.34 13.09
N ALA A 392 18.15 4.07 14.35
CA ALA A 392 18.30 5.14 15.32
C ALA A 392 19.39 6.12 14.87
N ALA A 393 19.16 7.44 15.03
CA ALA A 393 20.01 8.47 14.44
C ALA A 393 21.46 8.52 14.98
N ASP A 394 21.74 7.90 16.11
CA ASP A 394 23.08 7.74 16.67
C ASP A 394 23.72 6.36 16.35
N LYS A 395 23.04 5.52 15.55
CA LYS A 395 23.47 4.17 15.14
C LYS A 395 23.59 4.04 13.63
N VAL A 396 23.81 5.15 12.93
CA VAL A 396 23.93 5.17 11.47
C VAL A 396 25.14 4.35 11.00
N PRO A 397 24.96 3.32 10.15
CA PRO A 397 26.05 2.57 9.57
C PRO A 397 27.02 3.46 8.81
N SER A 398 28.32 3.19 8.91
CA SER A 398 29.37 4.03 8.31
C SER A 398 29.32 4.11 6.78
N LYS A 399 28.67 3.16 6.13
CA LYS A 399 28.49 3.10 4.67
C LYS A 399 27.18 3.75 4.20
N ALA A 400 26.27 4.13 5.11
CA ALA A 400 25.02 4.76 4.75
C ALA A 400 25.27 6.09 4.04
N THR A 401 24.56 6.32 2.94
CA THR A 401 24.68 7.56 2.18
C THR A 401 23.54 8.53 2.45
N GLY A 402 22.45 8.07 3.06
CA GLY A 402 21.23 8.84 3.26
C GLY A 402 20.52 9.23 1.97
N LYS A 403 20.96 8.69 0.84
CA LYS A 403 20.38 9.07 -0.46
C LYS A 403 18.97 8.53 -0.64
N THR A 404 18.13 9.40 -1.17
CA THR A 404 16.82 9.04 -1.67
C THR A 404 16.83 9.10 -3.20
N VAL A 405 16.38 8.01 -3.85
CA VAL A 405 16.26 7.92 -5.31
C VAL A 405 14.80 7.64 -5.63
N TYR A 406 14.17 8.61 -6.25
CA TYR A 406 12.72 8.60 -6.42
C TYR A 406 12.32 8.67 -7.89
N ARG A 407 11.17 8.07 -8.23
CA ARG A 407 10.64 7.97 -9.60
C ARG A 407 11.51 7.18 -10.58
N LEU A 408 12.09 6.09 -10.10
CA LEU A 408 12.75 5.13 -10.96
C LEU A 408 11.73 4.45 -11.89
N THR A 409 12.16 4.11 -13.10
CA THR A 409 11.39 3.30 -14.05
C THR A 409 12.08 1.96 -14.22
N THR A 410 11.30 0.90 -14.37
CA THR A 410 11.84 -0.46 -14.50
C THR A 410 12.56 -0.71 -15.82
N GLY A 411 12.30 0.10 -16.84
CA GLY A 411 12.83 -0.11 -18.20
C GLY A 411 12.24 -1.33 -18.92
N ASP A 412 11.22 -1.98 -18.34
CA ASP A 412 10.56 -3.15 -18.93
C ASP A 412 9.71 -2.75 -20.14
N GLN A 413 9.45 -3.72 -21.01
CA GLN A 413 8.66 -3.53 -22.23
C GLN A 413 7.23 -4.03 -22.03
N GLU A 414 6.27 -3.21 -22.45
CA GLU A 414 4.86 -3.58 -22.44
C GLU A 414 4.56 -4.75 -23.38
N VAL A 415 3.74 -5.68 -22.91
CA VAL A 415 3.14 -6.72 -23.75
C VAL A 415 1.98 -6.09 -24.53
N PRO A 416 1.87 -6.30 -25.84
CA PRO A 416 0.74 -5.82 -26.62
C PRO A 416 -0.59 -6.41 -26.12
N VAL A 417 -1.66 -5.64 -26.22
CA VAL A 417 -3.00 -6.04 -25.78
C VAL A 417 -3.88 -6.34 -26.99
N ALA A 418 -4.42 -7.56 -27.04
CA ALA A 418 -5.39 -7.99 -28.02
C ALA A 418 -6.79 -7.53 -27.60
N MET A 419 -7.28 -6.48 -28.26
CA MET A 419 -8.64 -5.97 -28.09
C MET A 419 -9.53 -6.51 -29.22
N GLU A 420 -10.82 -6.77 -28.90
CA GLU A 420 -11.81 -7.26 -29.88
C GLU A 420 -11.36 -8.53 -30.63
N ALA A 421 -10.54 -9.35 -29.95
CA ALA A 421 -9.92 -10.53 -30.51
C ALA A 421 -10.81 -11.78 -30.39
N SER A 422 -10.52 -12.78 -31.22
CA SER A 422 -11.15 -14.11 -31.18
C SER A 422 -10.11 -15.16 -31.54
N GLY A 423 -10.31 -16.39 -31.08
CA GLY A 423 -9.45 -17.54 -31.35
C GLY A 423 -8.95 -18.23 -30.12
N THR A 424 -8.12 -19.25 -30.31
CA THR A 424 -7.59 -20.05 -29.21
C THR A 424 -6.58 -19.28 -28.39
N CYS A 425 -6.76 -19.27 -27.05
CA CYS A 425 -5.89 -18.63 -26.08
C CYS A 425 -5.57 -19.57 -24.92
N THR A 426 -4.51 -19.26 -24.19
CA THR A 426 -4.12 -19.97 -22.95
C THR A 426 -4.42 -19.09 -21.73
N ILE A 427 -4.93 -19.67 -20.65
CA ILE A 427 -5.15 -18.95 -19.39
C ILE A 427 -3.80 -18.67 -18.72
N ALA A 428 -3.41 -17.40 -18.64
CA ALA A 428 -2.24 -16.95 -17.88
C ALA A 428 -2.53 -16.85 -16.37
N THR A 429 -3.71 -16.32 -16.02
CA THR A 429 -4.22 -16.25 -14.66
C THR A 429 -5.71 -15.91 -14.65
N TYR A 430 -6.35 -15.95 -13.47
CA TYR A 430 -7.78 -15.67 -13.33
C TYR A 430 -8.15 -15.23 -11.92
N THR A 431 -9.39 -14.74 -11.77
CA THR A 431 -10.08 -14.60 -10.48
C THR A 431 -11.58 -14.79 -10.64
N ILE A 432 -12.26 -15.11 -9.54
CA ILE A 432 -13.72 -15.29 -9.48
C ILE A 432 -14.26 -14.34 -8.42
N GLU A 433 -15.13 -13.41 -8.79
CA GLU A 433 -15.81 -12.51 -7.85
C GLU A 433 -17.09 -13.13 -7.29
N TYR A 434 -17.36 -12.88 -6.01
CA TYR A 434 -18.50 -13.39 -5.29
C TYR A 434 -19.37 -12.27 -4.71
N ASN A 435 -20.69 -12.45 -4.74
CA ASN A 435 -21.62 -11.59 -4.04
C ASN A 435 -21.65 -11.88 -2.52
N ARG A 436 -22.55 -11.21 -1.80
CA ARG A 436 -22.67 -11.40 -0.34
C ARG A 436 -23.27 -12.75 0.05
N GLU A 437 -24.01 -13.34 -0.84
CA GLU A 437 -24.67 -14.65 -0.71
C GLU A 437 -23.69 -15.81 -1.01
N GLY A 438 -22.47 -15.50 -1.48
CA GLY A 438 -21.44 -16.48 -1.82
C GLY A 438 -21.58 -17.05 -3.24
N GLU A 439 -22.36 -16.39 -4.11
CA GLU A 439 -22.54 -16.83 -5.49
C GLU A 439 -21.49 -16.17 -6.40
N PRO A 440 -20.88 -16.91 -7.36
CA PRO A 440 -19.99 -16.35 -8.37
C PRO A 440 -20.74 -15.37 -9.29
N THR A 441 -20.28 -14.14 -9.38
CA THR A 441 -20.91 -13.07 -10.18
C THR A 441 -20.10 -12.69 -11.41
N ASN A 442 -18.79 -12.91 -11.40
CA ASN A 442 -17.92 -12.65 -12.53
C ASN A 442 -16.70 -13.58 -12.46
N VAL A 443 -16.19 -13.95 -13.63
CA VAL A 443 -14.87 -14.57 -13.79
C VAL A 443 -14.07 -13.67 -14.71
N ILE A 444 -12.90 -13.26 -14.27
CA ILE A 444 -11.95 -12.47 -15.07
C ILE A 444 -10.78 -13.38 -15.43
N TYR A 445 -10.56 -13.59 -16.70
CA TYR A 445 -9.41 -14.31 -17.23
C TYR A 445 -8.41 -13.32 -17.81
N ILE A 446 -7.14 -13.52 -17.52
CA ILE A 446 -6.03 -12.96 -18.28
C ILE A 446 -5.48 -14.08 -19.14
N LEU A 447 -5.37 -13.81 -20.43
CA LEU A 447 -5.08 -14.82 -21.45
C LEU A 447 -3.84 -14.44 -22.24
N ASP A 448 -3.09 -15.43 -22.67
CA ASP A 448 -2.02 -15.30 -23.65
C ASP A 448 -2.52 -15.81 -25.00
N THR A 449 -2.41 -14.98 -26.05
CA THR A 449 -2.73 -15.34 -27.41
C THR A 449 -1.56 -16.06 -28.09
N ALA A 450 -1.84 -16.79 -29.17
CA ALA A 450 -0.78 -17.42 -29.99
C ALA A 450 0.18 -16.40 -30.64
N ALA A 451 -0.23 -15.12 -30.76
CA ALA A 451 0.59 -14.05 -31.28
C ALA A 451 1.52 -13.41 -30.21
N GLY A 452 1.47 -13.86 -28.97
CA GLY A 452 2.24 -13.30 -27.87
C GLY A 452 1.66 -11.99 -27.32
N GLU A 453 0.38 -11.73 -27.56
CA GLU A 453 -0.35 -10.61 -27.01
C GLU A 453 -1.12 -11.05 -25.76
N ARG A 454 -1.48 -10.09 -24.92
CA ARG A 454 -2.28 -10.31 -23.73
C ARG A 454 -3.74 -9.94 -23.98
N ALA A 455 -4.68 -10.81 -23.65
CA ALA A 455 -6.11 -10.53 -23.70
C ALA A 455 -6.76 -10.62 -22.31
N ILE A 456 -7.88 -9.93 -22.13
CA ILE A 456 -8.76 -10.04 -20.96
C ILE A 456 -10.14 -10.48 -21.41
N ALA A 457 -10.75 -11.40 -20.69
CA ALA A 457 -12.09 -11.88 -20.99
C ALA A 457 -12.87 -12.24 -19.73
N ASN A 458 -14.20 -12.37 -19.89
CA ASN A 458 -15.08 -12.84 -18.82
C ASN A 458 -15.70 -14.20 -19.19
N ALA A 459 -16.20 -14.92 -18.19
CA ALA A 459 -17.09 -16.05 -18.43
C ALA A 459 -18.51 -15.56 -18.75
N ARG A 460 -19.20 -16.18 -19.72
CA ARG A 460 -20.61 -15.84 -20.00
C ARG A 460 -21.56 -16.27 -18.87
N HIS A 461 -21.21 -17.36 -18.19
CA HIS A 461 -22.00 -17.94 -17.11
C HIS A 461 -21.14 -18.24 -15.89
N PRO A 462 -20.77 -17.21 -15.09
CA PRO A 462 -19.82 -17.35 -13.97
C PRO A 462 -20.18 -18.49 -13.00
N ALA A 463 -21.43 -18.57 -12.59
CA ALA A 463 -21.90 -19.60 -11.64
C ALA A 463 -21.81 -21.05 -12.19
N ALA A 464 -21.86 -21.21 -13.49
CA ALA A 464 -21.74 -22.52 -14.13
C ALA A 464 -20.30 -23.00 -14.26
N VAL A 465 -19.35 -22.06 -14.52
CA VAL A 465 -17.93 -22.41 -14.74
C VAL A 465 -17.09 -22.39 -13.46
N ALA A 466 -17.46 -21.61 -12.44
CA ALA A 466 -16.68 -21.48 -11.22
C ALA A 466 -16.37 -22.82 -10.53
N PRO A 467 -17.31 -23.79 -10.41
CA PRO A 467 -17.01 -25.09 -9.79
C PRO A 467 -15.93 -25.88 -10.53
N GLU A 468 -15.90 -25.82 -11.87
CA GLU A 468 -14.86 -26.47 -12.67
C GLU A 468 -13.48 -25.82 -12.44
N LEU A 469 -13.42 -24.48 -12.44
CA LEU A 469 -12.19 -23.73 -12.22
C LEU A 469 -11.59 -23.98 -10.83
N LEU A 470 -12.43 -24.24 -9.84
CA LEU A 470 -11.98 -24.55 -8.48
C LEU A 470 -11.58 -26.03 -8.31
N ALA A 471 -12.21 -26.95 -9.07
CA ALA A 471 -11.93 -28.36 -8.97
C ALA A 471 -10.63 -28.78 -9.66
N SER A 472 -10.21 -28.04 -10.70
CA SER A 472 -8.98 -28.31 -11.46
C SER A 472 -8.35 -26.99 -11.89
N ASP A 473 -7.09 -26.77 -11.56
CA ASP A 473 -6.39 -25.52 -11.91
C ASP A 473 -6.51 -25.22 -13.40
N PRO A 474 -7.12 -24.08 -13.76
CA PRO A 474 -7.31 -23.73 -15.16
C PRO A 474 -6.10 -23.04 -15.81
N ILE A 475 -5.09 -22.61 -15.02
CA ILE A 475 -3.91 -21.91 -15.55
C ILE A 475 -3.12 -22.83 -16.46
N GLY A 476 -2.79 -22.31 -17.65
CA GLY A 476 -2.13 -23.08 -18.71
C GLY A 476 -3.08 -23.88 -19.62
N ARG A 477 -4.38 -23.97 -19.30
CA ARG A 477 -5.39 -24.61 -20.17
C ARG A 477 -5.75 -23.73 -21.37
N LEU A 478 -6.08 -24.39 -22.48
CA LEU A 478 -6.56 -23.77 -23.71
C LEU A 478 -8.07 -23.55 -23.66
N GLY A 479 -8.53 -22.61 -24.47
CA GLY A 479 -9.94 -22.35 -24.70
C GLY A 479 -10.14 -21.31 -25.79
N GLU A 480 -11.39 -21.02 -26.11
CA GLU A 480 -11.79 -20.13 -27.18
C GLU A 480 -12.16 -18.73 -26.66
N LEU A 481 -11.43 -17.72 -27.14
CA LEU A 481 -11.73 -16.31 -26.98
C LEU A 481 -12.71 -15.86 -28.06
N SER A 482 -13.71 -15.10 -27.72
CA SER A 482 -14.70 -14.52 -28.63
C SER A 482 -15.02 -13.07 -28.29
N TRP A 483 -15.15 -12.23 -29.30
CA TRP A 483 -15.60 -10.85 -29.17
C TRP A 483 -17.13 -10.76 -29.32
N ASP A 484 -17.77 -10.05 -28.42
CA ASP A 484 -19.20 -9.76 -28.44
C ASP A 484 -19.41 -8.24 -28.64
N ALA A 485 -19.71 -7.85 -29.88
CA ALA A 485 -19.84 -6.45 -30.25
C ALA A 485 -21.06 -5.74 -29.62
N GLU A 486 -22.12 -6.48 -29.28
CA GLU A 486 -23.29 -5.89 -28.59
C GLU A 486 -23.01 -5.54 -27.14
N LEU A 487 -22.24 -6.39 -26.46
CA LEU A 487 -21.85 -6.17 -25.07
C LEU A 487 -20.55 -5.37 -24.91
N GLY A 488 -19.80 -5.18 -26.00
CA GLY A 488 -18.49 -4.52 -25.99
C GLY A 488 -17.46 -5.25 -25.12
N ARG A 489 -17.48 -6.60 -25.13
CA ARG A 489 -16.63 -7.42 -24.24
C ARG A 489 -16.14 -8.69 -24.92
N GLN A 490 -15.00 -9.14 -24.46
CA GLN A 490 -14.46 -10.45 -24.76
C GLN A 490 -14.94 -11.49 -23.76
N PHE A 491 -15.28 -12.68 -24.28
CA PHE A 491 -15.66 -13.84 -23.47
C PHE A 491 -14.75 -15.01 -23.78
N PHE A 492 -14.50 -15.82 -22.78
CA PHE A 492 -13.67 -17.02 -22.90
C PHE A 492 -14.43 -18.24 -22.40
N ALA A 493 -14.27 -19.34 -23.14
CA ALA A 493 -14.80 -20.66 -22.80
C ALA A 493 -13.66 -21.68 -22.82
N LEU A 494 -13.52 -22.46 -21.75
CA LEU A 494 -12.61 -23.60 -21.68
C LEU A 494 -13.01 -24.67 -22.69
N GLU A 495 -12.01 -25.36 -23.28
CA GLU A 495 -12.21 -26.56 -24.09
C GLU A 495 -12.54 -27.77 -23.24
#